data_3435810d8bb9fcb19dfb0ac2e0f01a06
#
_entry.id   3435810d8bb9fcb19dfb0ac2e0f01a06
#
_cell.length_a   1.000
_cell.length_b   1.000
_cell.length_c   1.000
_cell.angle_alpha   90.00
_cell.angle_beta   90.00
_cell.angle_gamma   90.00
#
_symmetry.space_group_name_H-M   'P 1'
#
loop_
_entity.id
_entity.type
_entity.pdbx_description
1 polymer ?
#
loop_
_entity_poly.entity_id
_entity_poly.type
_entity_poly.pdbx_seq_one_letter_code
_entity_poly.pdbx_strand_id
1 'polypeptide(L)'
;TTFTQFAILPKHLLGDVDPLKFQQSDFWQKPIGSGAFKITEVKMNDFAKFEPFDGYHGGKAGFDIIAYPSYDGDGNLIKNAAAGKMDYGFTKNVADVAALDAMDNMGTKAVDIPYTRMMWIMQYPKP
;
A
#
# COMPACT_ATOMS: atom_id res chain seq x y z
N THR A 1 -3.49 -20.32 -1.68
CA THR A 1 -3.22 -18.95 -2.17
C THR A 1 -4.48 -18.13 -2.42
N THR A 2 -5.65 -18.74 -2.64
CA THR A 2 -6.91 -18.03 -2.91
C THR A 2 -7.36 -17.13 -1.75
N PHE A 3 -7.14 -17.56 -0.50
CA PHE A 3 -7.54 -16.79 0.69
C PHE A 3 -6.73 -15.52 0.94
N THR A 4 -5.57 -15.37 0.33
CA THR A 4 -4.77 -14.14 0.46
C THR A 4 -5.30 -12.97 -0.37
N GLN A 5 -6.25 -13.22 -1.26
CA GLN A 5 -6.86 -12.19 -2.10
C GLN A 5 -8.17 -11.63 -1.53
N PHE A 6 -8.70 -12.24 -0.47
CA PHE A 6 -9.94 -11.80 0.16
C PHE A 6 -9.65 -11.22 1.55
N ALA A 7 -10.02 -9.97 1.75
CA ALA A 7 -9.95 -9.34 3.06
C ALA A 7 -11.06 -9.88 3.95
N ILE A 8 -10.70 -10.29 5.17
CA ILE A 8 -11.67 -10.64 6.21
C ILE A 8 -12.15 -9.35 6.85
N LEU A 9 -13.45 -9.10 6.78
CA LEU A 9 -14.08 -7.89 7.29
C LEU A 9 -14.66 -8.10 8.68
N PRO A 10 -14.61 -7.10 9.57
CA PRO A 10 -15.16 -7.18 10.91
C PRO A 10 -16.71 -7.13 10.88
N LYS A 11 -17.36 -8.30 11.03
CA LYS A 11 -18.83 -8.41 11.00
C LYS A 11 -19.53 -7.48 12.00
N HIS A 12 -18.94 -7.29 13.19
CA HIS A 12 -19.53 -6.46 14.24
C HIS A 12 -19.58 -4.96 13.91
N LEU A 13 -18.83 -4.52 12.90
CA LEU A 13 -18.79 -3.13 12.43
C LEU A 13 -19.45 -2.94 11.06
N LEU A 14 -19.42 -3.97 10.25
CA LEU A 14 -19.84 -3.87 8.85
C LEU A 14 -21.03 -4.77 8.49
N GLY A 15 -21.46 -5.62 9.42
CA GLY A 15 -22.52 -6.59 9.14
C GLY A 15 -23.88 -5.98 8.78
N ASP A 16 -24.18 -4.79 9.31
CA ASP A 16 -25.44 -4.08 9.07
C ASP A 16 -25.33 -2.97 8.01
N VAL A 17 -24.14 -2.81 7.40
CA VAL A 17 -23.94 -1.83 6.35
C VAL A 17 -24.53 -2.33 5.03
N ASP A 18 -25.36 -1.51 4.40
CA ASP A 18 -25.91 -1.79 3.07
C ASP A 18 -24.75 -2.04 2.07
N PRO A 19 -24.72 -3.17 1.36
CA PRO A 19 -23.69 -3.47 0.38
C PRO A 19 -23.49 -2.38 -0.68
N LEU A 20 -24.56 -1.68 -1.07
CA LEU A 20 -24.52 -0.57 -2.04
C LEU A 20 -23.83 0.68 -1.46
N LYS A 21 -23.82 0.84 -0.14
CA LYS A 21 -23.20 1.96 0.57
C LYS A 21 -21.88 1.59 1.24
N PHE A 22 -21.44 0.37 1.07
CA PHE A 22 -20.26 -0.19 1.74
C PHE A 22 -18.99 0.67 1.54
N GLN A 23 -18.74 1.13 0.32
CA GLN A 23 -17.57 1.97 0.01
C GLN A 23 -17.65 3.38 0.59
N GLN A 24 -18.84 3.83 0.99
CA GLN A 24 -19.10 5.15 1.58
C GLN A 24 -19.18 5.09 3.12
N SER A 25 -18.95 3.92 3.70
CA SER A 25 -18.98 3.74 5.15
C SER A 25 -17.89 4.54 5.85
N ASP A 26 -18.21 5.17 6.97
CA ASP A 26 -17.26 5.87 7.84
C ASP A 26 -16.15 4.95 8.38
N PHE A 27 -16.36 3.63 8.33
CA PHE A 27 -15.34 2.63 8.66
C PHE A 27 -14.03 2.88 7.92
N TRP A 28 -14.09 3.33 6.67
CA TRP A 28 -12.88 3.55 5.84
C TRP A 28 -12.06 4.76 6.25
N GLN A 29 -12.62 5.66 7.05
CA GLN A 29 -11.87 6.78 7.62
C GLN A 29 -11.06 6.36 8.86
N LYS A 30 -11.55 5.37 9.60
CA LYS A 30 -10.87 4.79 10.76
C LYS A 30 -10.99 3.26 10.77
N PRO A 31 -10.39 2.58 9.81
CA PRO A 31 -10.52 1.13 9.70
C PRO A 31 -9.85 0.44 10.88
N ILE A 32 -10.51 -0.60 11.37
CA ILE A 32 -9.98 -1.49 12.40
C ILE A 32 -9.50 -2.77 11.72
N GLY A 33 -8.23 -3.10 11.90
CA GLY A 33 -7.60 -4.29 11.38
C GLY A 33 -7.08 -5.21 12.48
N SER A 34 -6.53 -6.35 12.08
CA SER A 34 -5.88 -7.32 12.97
C SER A 34 -4.36 -7.33 12.84
N GLY A 35 -3.78 -6.33 12.18
CA GLY A 35 -2.36 -6.21 11.91
C GLY A 35 -1.55 -5.63 13.08
N ALA A 36 -0.23 -5.55 12.87
CA ALA A 36 0.72 -5.02 13.87
C ALA A 36 0.58 -3.50 14.10
N PHE A 37 -0.16 -2.81 13.27
CA PHE A 37 -0.32 -1.36 13.32
C PHE A 37 -1.79 -0.96 13.32
N LYS A 38 -2.09 0.14 14.01
CA LYS A 38 -3.37 0.84 13.99
C LYS A 38 -3.26 2.11 13.16
N ILE A 39 -4.26 2.40 12.36
CA ILE A 39 -4.37 3.67 11.66
C ILE A 39 -4.83 4.74 12.67
N THR A 40 -4.03 5.78 12.82
CA THR A 40 -4.32 6.90 13.74
C THR A 40 -4.78 8.15 13.01
N GLU A 41 -4.32 8.35 11.78
CA GLU A 41 -4.71 9.50 10.96
C GLU A 41 -4.72 9.10 9.48
N VAL A 42 -5.74 9.54 8.76
CA VAL A 42 -5.83 9.43 7.30
C VAL A 42 -6.16 10.79 6.72
N LYS A 43 -5.30 11.29 5.85
CA LYS A 43 -5.56 12.47 5.04
C LYS A 43 -5.62 12.05 3.58
N MET A 44 -6.82 12.06 3.03
CA MET A 44 -7.06 11.57 1.67
C MET A 44 -6.13 12.25 0.66
N ASN A 45 -5.51 11.43 -0.20
CA ASN A 45 -4.54 11.86 -1.23
C ASN A 45 -3.24 12.50 -0.69
N ASP A 46 -2.98 12.45 0.59
CA ASP A 46 -1.78 13.02 1.20
C ASP A 46 -0.99 11.94 1.95
N PHE A 47 -1.48 11.47 3.11
CA PHE A 47 -0.79 10.44 3.88
C PHE A 47 -1.74 9.64 4.78
N ALA A 48 -1.23 8.51 5.28
CA ALA A 48 -1.82 7.77 6.39
C ALA A 48 -0.76 7.49 7.45
N LYS A 49 -1.08 7.74 8.72
CA LYS A 49 -0.23 7.41 9.88
C LYS A 49 -0.68 6.14 10.54
N PHE A 50 0.29 5.36 10.94
CA PHE A 50 0.10 4.10 11.61
C PHE A 50 0.99 4.04 12.85
N GLU A 51 0.42 3.63 13.97
CA GLU A 51 1.13 3.39 15.21
C GLU A 51 1.13 1.90 15.57
N PRO A 52 2.17 1.40 16.28
CA PRO A 52 2.20 0.02 16.72
C PRO A 52 0.99 -0.35 17.58
N PHE A 53 0.48 -1.56 17.36
CA PHE A 53 -0.58 -2.13 18.19
C PHE A 53 0.02 -2.99 19.31
N ASP A 54 -0.11 -2.55 20.55
CA ASP A 54 0.45 -3.23 21.72
C ASP A 54 -0.08 -4.66 21.91
N GLY A 55 -1.34 -4.89 21.53
CA GLY A 55 -1.99 -6.20 21.62
C GLY A 55 -1.78 -7.11 20.41
N TYR A 56 -0.85 -6.79 19.52
CA TYR A 56 -0.61 -7.64 18.37
C TYR A 56 0.06 -8.96 18.80
N HIS A 57 -0.49 -10.09 18.32
CA HIS A 57 -0.02 -11.44 18.71
C HIS A 57 1.44 -11.75 18.35
N GLY A 58 2.00 -11.05 17.37
CA GLY A 58 3.41 -11.15 16.95
C GLY A 58 4.35 -10.22 17.71
N GLY A 59 3.86 -9.51 18.74
CA GLY A 59 4.62 -8.53 19.51
C GLY A 59 4.50 -7.11 18.93
N LYS A 60 4.79 -6.12 19.77
CA LYS A 60 4.74 -4.70 19.41
C LYS A 60 5.88 -4.35 18.45
N ALA A 61 5.57 -3.66 17.36
CA ALA A 61 6.59 -3.06 16.50
C ALA A 61 7.30 -1.90 17.21
N GLY A 62 8.58 -1.70 16.90
CA GLY A 62 9.42 -0.67 17.50
C GLY A 62 9.43 0.67 16.77
N PHE A 63 8.54 0.89 15.79
CA PHE A 63 8.52 2.08 14.95
C PHE A 63 7.09 2.41 14.50
N ASP A 64 6.87 3.66 14.15
CA ASP A 64 5.66 4.17 13.51
C ASP A 64 5.83 4.17 12.00
N ILE A 65 4.72 4.22 11.26
CA ILE A 65 4.74 4.31 9.79
C ILE A 65 3.95 5.54 9.37
N ILE A 66 4.52 6.32 8.44
CA ILE A 66 3.79 7.31 7.67
C ILE A 66 3.83 6.84 6.22
N ALA A 67 2.69 6.44 5.69
CA ALA A 67 2.55 5.99 4.31
C ALA A 67 2.03 7.13 3.43
N TYR A 68 2.74 7.40 2.37
CA TYR A 68 2.33 8.33 1.34
C TYR A 68 1.77 7.57 0.13
N PRO A 69 0.87 8.17 -0.66
CA PRO A 69 0.44 7.60 -1.93
C PRO A 69 1.64 7.28 -2.80
N SER A 70 1.52 6.26 -3.63
CA SER A 70 2.57 5.90 -4.58
C SER A 70 2.93 7.10 -5.46
N TYR A 71 4.21 7.43 -5.48
CA TYR A 71 4.75 8.47 -6.34
C TYR A 71 5.08 7.89 -7.72
N ASP A 72 4.07 7.36 -8.40
CA ASP A 72 4.22 6.85 -9.76
C ASP A 72 4.46 8.01 -10.73
N GLY A 73 5.61 8.00 -11.37
CA GLY A 73 5.98 8.94 -12.42
C GLY A 73 6.82 10.13 -11.97
N ASP A 74 7.46 10.76 -12.94
CA ASP A 74 8.15 12.07 -12.88
C ASP A 74 9.32 12.21 -11.91
N GLY A 75 9.93 11.10 -11.49
CA GLY A 75 11.14 11.15 -10.64
C GLY A 75 10.88 11.62 -9.21
N ASN A 76 9.64 11.61 -8.73
CA ASN A 76 9.31 11.98 -7.36
C ASN A 76 9.90 11.01 -6.34
N LEU A 77 9.95 9.72 -6.66
CA LEU A 77 10.61 8.71 -5.84
C LEU A 77 12.08 9.08 -5.61
N ILE A 78 12.82 9.34 -6.70
CA ILE A 78 14.24 9.69 -6.66
C ILE A 78 14.48 10.99 -5.88
N LYS A 79 13.66 12.02 -6.10
CA LYS A 79 13.76 13.31 -5.39
C LYS A 79 13.54 13.16 -3.88
N ASN A 80 12.54 12.37 -3.48
CA ASN A 80 12.26 12.15 -2.07
C ASN A 80 13.32 11.27 -1.38
N ALA A 81 13.84 10.27 -2.08
CA ALA A 81 14.96 9.46 -1.61
C ALA A 81 16.21 10.32 -1.41
N ALA A 82 16.59 11.13 -2.40
CA ALA A 82 17.73 12.04 -2.32
C ALA A 82 17.58 13.10 -1.22
N ALA A 83 16.36 13.53 -0.94
CA ALA A 83 16.04 14.47 0.14
C ALA A 83 16.01 13.83 1.54
N GLY A 84 16.25 12.51 1.66
CA GLY A 84 16.17 11.79 2.94
C GLY A 84 14.77 11.73 3.56
N LYS A 85 13.72 11.86 2.74
CA LYS A 85 12.32 11.87 3.18
C LYS A 85 11.66 10.50 3.11
N MET A 86 12.42 9.46 2.79
CA MET A 86 11.89 8.14 2.52
C MET A 86 12.82 7.08 3.08
N ASP A 87 12.27 6.18 3.88
CA ASP A 87 12.98 5.00 4.39
C ASP A 87 12.72 3.76 3.53
N TYR A 88 11.58 3.72 2.87
CA TYR A 88 11.16 2.62 2.00
C TYR A 88 10.36 3.13 0.81
N GLY A 89 10.63 2.61 -0.36
CA GLY A 89 9.90 2.93 -1.59
C GLY A 89 9.83 1.74 -2.53
N PHE A 90 8.99 1.86 -3.55
CA PHE A 90 8.76 0.83 -4.55
C PHE A 90 8.72 1.47 -5.94
N THR A 91 9.43 0.89 -6.88
CA THR A 91 9.37 1.29 -8.29
C THR A 91 9.24 0.08 -9.22
N LYS A 92 8.60 0.28 -10.35
CA LYS A 92 8.58 -0.67 -11.47
C LYS A 92 9.49 -0.22 -12.61
N ASN A 93 10.12 0.92 -12.46
CA ASN A 93 10.98 1.51 -13.49
C ASN A 93 12.43 1.12 -13.23
N VAL A 94 13.02 0.39 -14.16
CA VAL A 94 14.41 -0.06 -14.06
C VAL A 94 15.40 1.10 -14.05
N ALA A 95 15.08 2.22 -14.67
CA ALA A 95 15.94 3.40 -14.67
C ALA A 95 16.10 4.02 -13.26
N ASP A 96 15.08 3.91 -12.41
CA ASP A 96 15.13 4.40 -11.03
C ASP A 96 16.10 3.60 -10.17
N VAL A 97 16.28 2.31 -10.47
CA VAL A 97 17.17 1.41 -9.72
C VAL A 97 18.60 1.92 -9.74
N ALA A 98 19.12 2.24 -10.92
CA ALA A 98 20.48 2.75 -11.06
C ALA A 98 20.69 4.09 -10.32
N ALA A 99 19.68 4.95 -10.33
CA ALA A 99 19.73 6.23 -9.64
C ALA A 99 19.67 6.07 -8.11
N LEU A 100 18.89 5.11 -7.60
CA LEU A 100 18.80 4.81 -6.17
C LEU A 100 20.05 4.10 -5.65
N ASP A 101 20.61 3.16 -6.42
CA ASP A 101 21.84 2.45 -6.04
C ASP A 101 23.07 3.36 -6.02
N ALA A 102 23.03 4.48 -6.72
CA ALA A 102 24.10 5.50 -6.69
C ALA A 102 24.04 6.40 -5.44
N MET A 103 23.01 6.25 -4.57
CA MET A 103 22.87 7.04 -3.34
C MET A 103 23.46 6.28 -2.15
N ASP A 104 24.30 6.93 -1.35
CA ASP A 104 24.96 6.33 -0.19
C ASP A 104 23.98 5.85 0.90
N ASN A 105 22.78 6.46 0.95
CA ASN A 105 21.75 6.19 1.97
C ASN A 105 20.66 5.25 1.48
N MET A 106 20.73 4.74 0.26
CA MET A 106 19.74 3.85 -0.33
C MET A 106 20.38 2.57 -0.85
N GLY A 107 19.58 1.52 -0.91
CA GLY A 107 19.93 0.26 -1.57
C GLY A 107 18.70 -0.32 -2.25
N THR A 108 18.88 -0.94 -3.39
CA THR A 108 17.76 -1.55 -4.10
C THR A 108 17.82 -3.08 -4.01
N LYS A 109 16.65 -3.69 -4.02
CA LYS A 109 16.48 -5.12 -4.13
C LYS A 109 15.44 -5.43 -5.17
N ALA A 110 15.85 -6.13 -6.23
CA ALA A 110 14.90 -6.69 -7.19
C ALA A 110 14.11 -7.83 -6.53
N VAL A 111 12.79 -7.81 -6.74
CA VAL A 111 11.89 -8.86 -6.28
C VAL A 111 11.13 -9.40 -7.47
N ASP A 112 11.23 -10.70 -7.68
CA ASP A 112 10.42 -11.36 -8.71
C ASP A 112 8.97 -11.44 -8.25
N ILE A 113 8.10 -10.80 -9.03
CA ILE A 113 6.67 -10.82 -8.77
C ILE A 113 6.05 -11.80 -9.76
N PRO A 114 5.27 -12.81 -9.31
CA PRO A 114 4.56 -13.74 -10.19
C PRO A 114 3.39 -13.00 -10.88
N TYR A 115 3.73 -12.14 -11.80
CA TYR A 115 2.79 -11.26 -12.50
C TYR A 115 2.87 -11.50 -14.01
N THR A 116 1.76 -11.85 -14.60
CA THR A 116 1.63 -12.03 -16.06
C THR A 116 0.79 -10.90 -16.65
N ARG A 117 1.35 -10.18 -17.62
CA ARG A 117 0.59 -9.25 -18.45
C ARG A 117 0.02 -10.03 -19.63
N MET A 118 -1.29 -9.96 -19.78
CA MET A 118 -2.00 -10.59 -20.90
C MET A 118 -2.67 -9.52 -21.76
N MET A 119 -2.57 -9.70 -23.06
CA MET A 119 -3.34 -8.93 -24.04
C MET A 119 -4.51 -9.78 -24.51
N TRP A 120 -5.71 -9.28 -24.34
CA TRP A 120 -6.92 -9.92 -24.84
C TRP A 120 -7.31 -9.25 -26.16
N ILE A 121 -7.27 -10.05 -27.23
CA ILE A 121 -7.73 -9.59 -28.54
C ILE A 121 -9.14 -10.13 -28.73
N MET A 122 -10.13 -9.23 -28.73
CA MET A 122 -11.52 -9.59 -29.01
C MET A 122 -11.68 -9.87 -30.50
N GLN A 123 -12.03 -11.12 -30.82
CA GLN A 123 -12.27 -11.59 -32.20
C GLN A 123 -13.76 -11.64 -32.56
N TYR A 124 -14.63 -11.06 -31.73
CA TYR A 124 -16.05 -11.03 -32.04
C TYR A 124 -16.33 -9.92 -33.07
N PRO A 125 -17.08 -10.24 -34.15
CA PRO A 125 -17.52 -9.20 -35.05
C PRO A 125 -18.33 -8.15 -34.26
N LYS A 126 -18.10 -6.89 -34.54
CA LYS A 126 -18.97 -5.84 -33.98
C LYS A 126 -20.40 -6.09 -34.46
N PRO A 127 -21.40 -5.96 -33.57
CA PRO A 127 -22.80 -6.05 -33.97
C PRO A 127 -23.16 -4.97 -34.94
#